data_d9638167149c4a1d47f255dedb7b333f
#
_entry.id   d9638167149c4a1d47f255dedb7b333f
#
_cell.length_a   1.000
_cell.length_b   1.000
_cell.length_c   1.000
_cell.angle_alpha   90.00
_cell.angle_beta   90.00
_cell.angle_gamma   90.00
#
_symmetry.space_group_name_H-M   'P 1'
#
loop_
_entity.id
_entity.type
_entity.pdbx_description
1 polymer ?
#
loop_
_entity_poly.entity_id
_entity_poly.type
_entity_poly.pdbx_seq_one_letter_code
_entity_poly.pdbx_strand_id
1 'polypeptide(L)'
;MRRLYQFLAGILAIIFFLWGISAYMQSRTGNVSDKLVIYNWGDYIDPDLLTKFTKETGIKVQYETFDSNEAMYTKIKQGGTTYDIAVPSDYTIDKMVKEDLLVKLDKSKIKGFDQIGSSFKGLSFDPHNDYSIPYFWGTVGIVYNTKLVKKAPQHWDDLWSPDYKNQIMLVDGAREVIGLSLNSLGYSLNTKNMTELRLAETKLNS
;
A
#
# COMPACT_ATOMS: atom_id res chain seq x y z
N MET A 1 -53.28 -22.86 -25.61
CA MET A 1 -52.00 -22.97 -26.35
C MET A 1 -51.50 -21.62 -26.86
N ARG A 2 -52.29 -20.83 -27.61
CA ARG A 2 -51.86 -19.49 -28.16
C ARG A 2 -51.37 -18.47 -27.11
N ARG A 3 -52.00 -18.41 -25.93
CA ARG A 3 -51.55 -17.54 -24.82
C ARG A 3 -50.23 -18.00 -24.19
N LEU A 4 -49.97 -19.31 -24.15
CA LEU A 4 -48.69 -19.85 -23.62
C LEU A 4 -47.51 -19.49 -24.54
N TYR A 5 -47.72 -19.62 -25.88
CA TYR A 5 -46.69 -19.21 -26.85
C TYR A 5 -46.40 -17.70 -26.81
N GLN A 6 -47.42 -16.86 -26.60
CA GLN A 6 -47.21 -15.41 -26.43
C GLN A 6 -46.45 -15.08 -25.18
N PHE A 7 -46.71 -15.81 -24.08
CA PHE A 7 -45.96 -15.62 -22.81
C PHE A 7 -44.51 -16.08 -22.95
N LEU A 8 -44.26 -17.22 -23.57
CA LEU A 8 -42.89 -17.71 -23.85
C LEU A 8 -42.11 -16.80 -24.78
N ALA A 9 -42.74 -16.28 -25.83
CA ALA A 9 -42.14 -15.30 -26.73
C ALA A 9 -41.78 -14.00 -26.02
N GLY A 10 -42.62 -13.53 -25.06
CA GLY A 10 -42.28 -12.37 -24.21
C GLY A 10 -41.08 -12.60 -23.33
N ILE A 11 -40.95 -13.77 -22.69
CA ILE A 11 -39.82 -14.11 -21.87
C ILE A 11 -38.51 -14.17 -22.71
N LEU A 12 -38.57 -14.78 -23.88
CA LEU A 12 -37.42 -14.84 -24.79
C LEU A 12 -36.97 -13.46 -25.24
N ALA A 13 -37.92 -12.58 -25.58
CA ALA A 13 -37.63 -11.19 -25.95
C ALA A 13 -36.94 -10.43 -24.81
N ILE A 14 -37.35 -10.61 -23.55
CA ILE A 14 -36.71 -10.02 -22.38
C ILE A 14 -35.30 -10.58 -22.18
N ILE A 15 -35.12 -11.88 -22.34
CA ILE A 15 -33.77 -12.51 -22.20
C ILE A 15 -32.85 -11.95 -23.29
N PHE A 16 -33.29 -11.87 -24.55
CA PHE A 16 -32.47 -11.30 -25.62
C PHE A 16 -32.17 -9.82 -25.40
N PHE A 17 -33.12 -9.06 -24.86
CA PHE A 17 -32.92 -7.66 -24.52
C PHE A 17 -31.89 -7.49 -23.40
N LEU A 18 -31.98 -8.26 -22.34
CA LEU A 18 -31.03 -8.27 -21.24
C LEU A 18 -29.64 -8.73 -21.70
N TRP A 19 -29.56 -9.74 -22.56
CA TRP A 19 -28.33 -10.21 -23.16
C TRP A 19 -27.71 -9.15 -24.08
N GLY A 20 -28.49 -8.44 -24.87
CA GLY A 20 -28.09 -7.32 -25.71
C GLY A 20 -27.55 -6.15 -24.87
N ILE A 21 -28.18 -5.82 -23.73
CA ILE A 21 -27.70 -4.81 -22.79
C ILE A 21 -26.38 -5.28 -22.18
N SER A 22 -26.29 -6.52 -21.73
CA SER A 22 -25.06 -7.09 -21.17
C SER A 22 -23.92 -7.07 -22.19
N ALA A 23 -24.14 -7.49 -23.42
CA ALA A 23 -23.15 -7.46 -24.49
C ALA A 23 -22.75 -6.03 -24.87
N TYR A 24 -23.70 -5.09 -24.89
CA TYR A 24 -23.43 -3.66 -25.11
C TYR A 24 -22.62 -3.03 -23.96
N MET A 25 -22.94 -3.37 -22.74
CA MET A 25 -22.15 -2.94 -21.56
C MET A 25 -20.75 -3.55 -21.59
N GLN A 26 -20.62 -4.83 -21.96
CA GLN A 26 -19.34 -5.53 -22.06
C GLN A 26 -18.49 -5.02 -23.24
N SER A 27 -19.10 -4.60 -24.36
CA SER A 27 -18.39 -3.95 -25.47
C SER A 27 -17.93 -2.52 -25.12
N ARG A 28 -18.60 -1.84 -24.21
CA ARG A 28 -18.14 -0.55 -23.67
C ARG A 28 -17.07 -0.69 -22.58
N THR A 29 -17.07 -1.79 -21.84
CA THR A 29 -15.99 -2.13 -20.89
C THR A 29 -14.77 -2.74 -21.61
N GLY A 30 -14.90 -3.10 -22.89
CA GLY A 30 -13.81 -3.62 -23.72
C GLY A 30 -12.81 -2.58 -24.25
N ASN A 31 -13.00 -1.29 -24.02
CA ASN A 31 -11.87 -0.38 -23.99
C ASN A 31 -11.14 -0.63 -22.67
N VAL A 32 -10.04 -1.37 -22.71
CA VAL A 32 -8.95 -1.24 -21.76
C VAL A 32 -8.77 0.27 -21.62
N SER A 33 -9.28 0.85 -20.55
CA SER A 33 -9.17 2.29 -20.37
C SER A 33 -7.67 2.54 -20.29
N ASP A 34 -7.13 3.36 -21.22
CA ASP A 34 -5.75 3.82 -21.19
C ASP A 34 -5.51 4.66 -19.93
N LYS A 35 -5.69 4.02 -18.77
CA LYS A 35 -5.45 4.60 -17.46
C LYS A 35 -4.55 3.69 -16.64
N LEU A 36 -3.64 4.31 -15.95
CA LEU A 36 -2.76 3.70 -14.96
C LEU A 36 -3.33 3.99 -13.57
N VAL A 37 -3.65 2.96 -12.82
CA VAL A 37 -4.20 3.09 -11.44
C VAL A 37 -3.07 2.90 -10.45
N ILE A 38 -2.72 3.98 -9.75
CA ILE A 38 -1.65 4.00 -8.75
C ILE A 38 -2.25 4.12 -7.36
N TYR A 39 -1.81 3.27 -6.44
CA TYR A 39 -2.21 3.28 -5.04
C TYR A 39 -0.99 3.56 -4.16
N ASN A 40 -0.91 4.75 -3.58
CA ASN A 40 0.28 5.28 -2.92
C ASN A 40 -0.05 5.99 -1.61
N TRP A 41 0.96 6.39 -0.87
CA TRP A 41 0.85 7.29 0.27
C TRP A 41 0.44 8.69 -0.19
N GLY A 42 -0.21 9.46 0.70
CA GLY A 42 -0.80 10.76 0.36
C GLY A 42 0.17 11.71 -0.34
N ASP A 43 1.27 12.06 0.30
CA ASP A 43 2.19 13.11 -0.16
C ASP A 43 3.48 12.56 -0.81
N TYR A 44 3.41 11.39 -1.42
CA TYR A 44 4.59 10.70 -1.98
C TYR A 44 4.89 11.01 -3.44
N ILE A 45 4.07 11.81 -4.11
CA ILE A 45 4.31 12.23 -5.50
C ILE A 45 3.82 13.67 -5.72
N ASP A 46 4.57 14.43 -6.49
CA ASP A 46 4.12 15.73 -6.98
C ASP A 46 3.01 15.53 -8.03
N PRO A 47 1.81 16.10 -7.85
CA PRO A 47 0.71 16.00 -8.79
C PRO A 47 1.06 16.46 -10.22
N ASP A 48 1.98 17.41 -10.35
CA ASP A 48 2.43 17.90 -11.66
C ASP A 48 3.15 16.81 -12.46
N LEU A 49 3.81 15.87 -11.80
CA LEU A 49 4.43 14.71 -12.45
C LEU A 49 3.39 13.78 -13.08
N LEU A 50 2.25 13.58 -12.43
CA LEU A 50 1.15 12.79 -12.97
C LEU A 50 0.54 13.45 -14.21
N THR A 51 0.40 14.77 -14.16
CA THR A 51 -0.08 15.58 -15.29
C THR A 51 0.92 15.53 -16.45
N LYS A 52 2.21 15.65 -16.16
CA LYS A 52 3.29 15.55 -17.15
C LYS A 52 3.30 14.16 -17.80
N PHE A 53 3.23 13.10 -17.00
CA PHE A 53 3.16 11.73 -17.51
C PHE A 53 1.99 11.54 -18.49
N THR A 54 0.81 12.01 -18.11
CA THR A 54 -0.38 11.94 -18.98
C THR A 54 -0.19 12.70 -20.29
N LYS A 55 0.44 13.88 -20.26
CA LYS A 55 0.74 14.66 -21.47
C LYS A 55 1.74 13.97 -22.40
N GLU A 56 2.77 13.32 -21.84
CA GLU A 56 3.85 12.68 -22.59
C GLU A 56 3.43 11.32 -23.15
N THR A 57 2.57 10.57 -22.45
CA THR A 57 2.23 9.19 -22.81
C THR A 57 0.83 9.03 -23.39
N GLY A 58 -0.07 9.98 -23.15
CA GLY A 58 -1.49 9.85 -23.45
C GLY A 58 -2.26 8.98 -22.44
N ILE A 59 -1.56 8.33 -21.49
CA ILE A 59 -2.16 7.45 -20.48
C ILE A 59 -2.66 8.29 -19.31
N LYS A 60 -3.94 8.19 -18.99
CA LYS A 60 -4.54 8.86 -17.83
C LYS A 60 -4.10 8.17 -16.54
N VAL A 61 -3.74 8.95 -15.52
CA VAL A 61 -3.43 8.41 -14.20
C VAL A 61 -4.65 8.56 -13.29
N GLN A 62 -5.07 7.44 -12.69
CA GLN A 62 -5.97 7.41 -11.53
C GLN A 62 -5.11 7.20 -10.30
N TYR A 63 -5.00 8.24 -9.46
CA TYR A 63 -4.20 8.20 -8.25
C TYR A 63 -5.10 8.06 -7.04
N GLU A 64 -4.88 7.01 -6.25
CA GLU A 64 -5.58 6.75 -4.99
C GLU A 64 -4.58 6.71 -3.85
N THR A 65 -5.00 7.12 -2.66
CA THR A 65 -4.12 7.18 -1.49
C THR A 65 -4.59 6.27 -0.37
N PHE A 66 -3.65 5.91 0.50
CA PHE A 66 -3.89 5.19 1.74
C PHE A 66 -3.04 5.79 2.86
N ASP A 67 -3.45 5.55 4.10
CA ASP A 67 -2.81 6.09 5.30
C ASP A 67 -2.04 5.02 6.09
N SER A 68 -2.33 3.73 5.85
CA SER A 68 -1.59 2.62 6.48
C SER A 68 -1.41 1.43 5.52
N ASN A 69 -0.33 0.67 5.72
CA ASN A 69 -0.07 -0.56 4.97
C ASN A 69 -1.18 -1.60 5.18
N GLU A 70 -1.76 -1.64 6.36
CA GLU A 70 -2.82 -2.58 6.74
C GLU A 70 -4.11 -2.31 5.98
N ALA A 71 -4.49 -1.04 5.84
CA ALA A 71 -5.64 -0.61 5.05
C ALA A 71 -5.43 -0.90 3.56
N MET A 72 -4.26 -0.54 3.03
CA MET A 72 -3.87 -0.79 1.64
C MET A 72 -3.92 -2.30 1.33
N TYR A 73 -3.24 -3.12 2.13
CA TYR A 73 -3.21 -4.57 1.97
C TYR A 73 -4.61 -5.17 2.01
N THR A 74 -5.44 -4.76 2.99
CA THR A 74 -6.81 -5.26 3.13
C THR A 74 -7.64 -4.96 1.89
N LYS A 75 -7.54 -3.73 1.37
CA LYS A 75 -8.27 -3.30 0.18
C LYS A 75 -7.85 -4.08 -1.07
N ILE A 76 -6.54 -4.29 -1.27
CA ILE A 76 -6.04 -5.10 -2.39
C ILE A 76 -6.51 -6.55 -2.27
N LYS A 77 -6.43 -7.14 -1.07
CA LYS A 77 -6.82 -8.54 -0.83
C LYS A 77 -8.32 -8.77 -1.00
N GLN A 78 -9.15 -7.81 -0.64
CA GLN A 78 -10.59 -7.89 -0.85
C GLN A 78 -10.97 -7.87 -2.33
N GLY A 79 -10.12 -7.35 -3.19
CA GLY A 79 -10.40 -7.19 -4.61
C GLY A 79 -11.46 -6.11 -4.89
N GLY A 80 -12.06 -6.17 -6.09
CA GLY A 80 -13.07 -5.19 -6.53
C GLY A 80 -12.47 -3.95 -7.21
N THR A 81 -11.23 -3.61 -6.92
CA THR A 81 -10.44 -2.60 -7.67
C THR A 81 -9.12 -3.24 -8.10
N THR A 82 -8.78 -3.10 -9.38
CA THR A 82 -7.48 -3.51 -9.90
C THR A 82 -6.55 -2.31 -9.83
N TYR A 83 -5.43 -2.47 -9.15
CA TYR A 83 -4.33 -1.52 -9.10
C TYR A 83 -3.20 -2.01 -10.00
N ASP A 84 -2.64 -1.10 -10.82
CA ASP A 84 -1.48 -1.42 -11.67
C ASP A 84 -0.18 -1.27 -10.88
N ILE A 85 -0.14 -0.27 -9.98
CA ILE A 85 1.00 -0.02 -9.10
C ILE A 85 0.49 0.23 -7.68
N ALA A 86 1.10 -0.43 -6.70
CA ALA A 86 0.97 -0.13 -5.28
C ALA A 86 2.34 0.20 -4.67
N VAL A 87 2.39 1.10 -3.69
CA VAL A 87 3.64 1.54 -3.04
C VAL A 87 3.62 1.17 -1.55
N PRO A 88 3.71 -0.10 -1.19
CA PRO A 88 3.76 -0.56 0.19
C PRO A 88 5.15 -0.37 0.81
N SER A 89 5.21 -0.47 2.14
CA SER A 89 6.47 -0.67 2.85
C SER A 89 7.01 -2.09 2.66
N ASP A 90 8.28 -2.26 2.88
CA ASP A 90 9.06 -3.49 2.67
C ASP A 90 8.43 -4.75 3.31
N TYR A 91 8.02 -4.66 4.57
CA TYR A 91 7.42 -5.78 5.29
C TYR A 91 6.07 -6.22 4.70
N THR A 92 5.36 -5.31 4.04
CA THR A 92 4.10 -5.62 3.36
C THR A 92 4.35 -6.30 2.02
N ILE A 93 5.44 -5.93 1.33
CA ILE A 93 5.87 -6.62 0.09
C ILE A 93 6.11 -8.11 0.37
N ASP A 94 6.89 -8.45 1.42
CA ASP A 94 7.15 -9.85 1.81
C ASP A 94 5.84 -10.64 2.00
N LYS A 95 4.86 -10.03 2.66
CA LYS A 95 3.54 -10.62 2.86
C LYS A 95 2.78 -10.80 1.56
N MET A 96 2.75 -9.78 0.72
CA MET A 96 2.01 -9.80 -0.55
C MET A 96 2.60 -10.79 -1.55
N VAL A 97 3.92 -10.96 -1.58
CA VAL A 97 4.60 -11.99 -2.39
C VAL A 97 4.18 -13.39 -1.95
N LYS A 98 4.16 -13.66 -0.64
CA LYS A 98 3.75 -14.97 -0.09
C LYS A 98 2.29 -15.33 -0.34
N GLU A 99 1.47 -14.34 -0.60
CA GLU A 99 0.03 -14.49 -0.86
C GLU A 99 -0.32 -14.33 -2.35
N ASP A 100 0.67 -14.34 -3.25
CA ASP A 100 0.50 -14.24 -4.71
C ASP A 100 -0.31 -12.99 -5.14
N LEU A 101 -0.18 -11.88 -4.41
CA LEU A 101 -0.88 -10.62 -4.70
C LEU A 101 -0.09 -9.71 -5.65
N LEU A 102 1.14 -10.05 -5.99
CA LEU A 102 2.03 -9.27 -6.84
C LEU A 102 2.40 -10.00 -8.12
N VAL A 103 2.53 -9.24 -9.19
CA VAL A 103 2.99 -9.77 -10.49
C VAL A 103 4.51 -9.68 -10.57
N LYS A 104 5.14 -10.72 -11.08
CA LYS A 104 6.59 -10.73 -11.30
C LYS A 104 7.00 -9.72 -12.37
N LEU A 105 8.01 -8.91 -12.07
CA LEU A 105 8.50 -7.85 -12.93
C LEU A 105 9.42 -8.40 -14.04
N ASP A 106 9.23 -7.90 -15.25
CA ASP A 106 10.20 -8.06 -16.33
C ASP A 106 11.21 -6.89 -16.28
N LYS A 107 12.30 -7.09 -15.57
CA LYS A 107 13.34 -6.06 -15.37
C LYS A 107 13.97 -5.58 -16.68
N SER A 108 13.93 -6.38 -17.74
CA SER A 108 14.47 -5.98 -19.05
C SER A 108 13.69 -4.83 -19.68
N LYS A 109 12.43 -4.65 -19.27
CA LYS A 109 11.54 -3.57 -19.75
C LYS A 109 11.60 -2.32 -18.88
N ILE A 110 12.30 -2.37 -17.73
CA ILE A 110 12.36 -1.27 -16.78
C ILE A 110 13.62 -0.46 -17.02
N LYS A 111 13.48 0.67 -17.71
CA LYS A 111 14.61 1.57 -17.98
C LYS A 111 15.14 2.17 -16.68
N GLY A 112 16.45 2.18 -16.50
CA GLY A 112 17.12 2.79 -15.35
C GLY A 112 17.14 1.91 -14.10
N PHE A 113 16.68 0.65 -14.15
CA PHE A 113 16.78 -0.27 -13.01
C PHE A 113 18.23 -0.49 -12.55
N ASP A 114 19.17 -0.49 -13.45
CA ASP A 114 20.62 -0.58 -13.20
C ASP A 114 21.19 0.64 -12.46
N GLN A 115 20.57 1.81 -12.64
CA GLN A 115 20.98 3.06 -11.98
C GLN A 115 20.60 3.11 -10.49
N ILE A 116 19.71 2.23 -10.02
CA ILE A 116 19.37 2.13 -8.60
C ILE A 116 20.60 1.66 -7.82
N GLY A 117 20.92 2.39 -6.75
CA GLY A 117 22.06 2.08 -5.87
C GLY A 117 21.99 0.64 -5.32
N SER A 118 23.13 -0.03 -5.25
CA SER A 118 23.20 -1.43 -4.80
C SER A 118 22.68 -1.63 -3.37
N SER A 119 22.81 -0.62 -2.50
CA SER A 119 22.31 -0.66 -1.13
C SER A 119 20.80 -0.78 -1.01
N PHE A 120 20.07 -0.48 -2.07
CA PHE A 120 18.60 -0.53 -2.12
C PHE A 120 18.05 -1.72 -2.90
N LYS A 121 18.94 -2.56 -3.44
CA LYS A 121 18.58 -3.77 -4.19
C LYS A 121 18.93 -5.03 -3.42
N GLY A 122 18.20 -6.12 -3.70
CA GLY A 122 18.49 -7.44 -3.13
C GLY A 122 18.21 -7.52 -1.63
N LEU A 123 17.27 -6.74 -1.13
CA LEU A 123 16.88 -6.74 0.28
C LEU A 123 16.07 -8.00 0.64
N SER A 124 16.05 -8.37 1.91
CA SER A 124 15.52 -9.64 2.40
C SER A 124 14.05 -9.91 2.05
N PHE A 125 13.25 -8.88 1.84
CA PHE A 125 11.84 -8.99 1.47
C PHE A 125 11.61 -9.29 -0.02
N ASP A 126 12.58 -8.98 -0.89
CA ASP A 126 12.59 -9.30 -2.32
C ASP A 126 14.03 -9.43 -2.83
N PRO A 127 14.73 -10.54 -2.52
CA PRO A 127 16.17 -10.67 -2.73
C PRO A 127 16.64 -10.52 -4.17
N HIS A 128 15.75 -10.72 -5.11
CA HIS A 128 16.04 -10.61 -6.54
C HIS A 128 15.40 -9.40 -7.20
N ASN A 129 14.66 -8.57 -6.47
CA ASN A 129 13.82 -7.50 -7.03
C ASN A 129 12.89 -8.03 -8.13
N ASP A 130 12.27 -9.18 -7.88
CA ASP A 130 11.37 -9.81 -8.84
C ASP A 130 9.97 -9.22 -8.80
N TYR A 131 9.60 -8.55 -7.71
CA TYR A 131 8.25 -8.04 -7.47
C TYR A 131 8.20 -6.56 -7.13
N SER A 132 9.36 -5.96 -6.77
CA SER A 132 9.40 -4.58 -6.30
C SER A 132 10.59 -3.79 -6.83
N ILE A 133 10.38 -2.47 -6.87
CA ILE A 133 11.43 -1.49 -7.18
C ILE A 133 11.46 -0.48 -6.04
N PRO A 134 12.64 -0.16 -5.48
CA PRO A 134 12.76 0.87 -4.47
C PRO A 134 12.24 2.23 -4.96
N TYR A 135 11.41 2.89 -4.14
CA TYR A 135 10.86 4.20 -4.43
C TYR A 135 11.43 5.25 -3.48
N PHE A 136 11.05 5.17 -2.20
CA PHE A 136 11.58 6.02 -1.16
C PHE A 136 12.15 5.20 0.00
N TRP A 137 13.06 5.78 0.74
CA TRP A 137 13.51 5.31 2.03
C TRP A 137 13.64 6.48 2.98
N GLY A 138 13.60 6.23 4.26
CA GLY A 138 13.73 7.27 5.27
C GLY A 138 14.06 6.71 6.64
N THR A 139 14.21 7.61 7.59
CA THR A 139 14.42 7.31 9.00
C THR A 139 13.24 7.80 9.82
N VAL A 140 12.91 7.06 10.87
CA VAL A 140 11.95 7.49 11.88
C VAL A 140 12.72 8.17 13.01
N GLY A 141 12.21 9.31 13.48
CA GLY A 141 12.84 10.09 14.54
C GLY A 141 11.82 10.75 15.45
N ILE A 142 12.30 11.27 16.58
CA ILE A 142 11.48 12.03 17.53
C ILE A 142 11.46 13.48 17.08
N VAL A 143 10.27 14.00 16.80
CA VAL A 143 10.04 15.43 16.56
C VAL A 143 9.38 16.02 17.80
N TYR A 144 9.89 17.13 18.31
CA TYR A 144 9.34 17.77 19.49
C TYR A 144 9.25 19.30 19.33
N ASN A 145 8.29 19.91 20.01
CA ASN A 145 8.11 21.34 20.02
C ASN A 145 9.09 21.98 21.04
N THR A 146 10.09 22.71 20.54
CA THR A 146 11.12 23.36 21.37
C THR A 146 10.60 24.43 22.33
N LYS A 147 9.38 24.93 22.12
CA LYS A 147 8.74 25.89 23.05
C LYS A 147 8.08 25.21 24.25
N LEU A 148 7.66 23.95 24.07
CA LEU A 148 6.94 23.18 25.11
C LEU A 148 7.85 22.21 25.83
N VAL A 149 8.77 21.57 25.10
CA VAL A 149 9.70 20.58 25.64
C VAL A 149 11.01 21.25 26.03
N LYS A 150 11.24 21.37 27.33
CA LYS A 150 12.42 22.04 27.89
C LYS A 150 13.71 21.21 27.72
N LYS A 151 13.61 19.88 27.83
CA LYS A 151 14.70 18.93 27.67
C LYS A 151 14.44 18.04 26.46
N ALA A 152 15.25 18.17 25.43
CA ALA A 152 15.13 17.36 24.23
C ALA A 152 15.23 15.86 24.56
N PRO A 153 14.31 15.00 24.10
CA PRO A 153 14.47 13.55 24.19
C PRO A 153 15.70 13.14 23.37
N GLN A 154 16.50 12.24 23.93
CA GLN A 154 17.74 11.77 23.31
C GLN A 154 17.62 10.31 22.85
N HIS A 155 16.73 9.55 23.49
CA HIS A 155 16.52 8.12 23.25
C HIS A 155 15.02 7.83 23.12
N TRP A 156 14.68 6.74 22.47
CA TRP A 156 13.29 6.28 22.38
C TRP A 156 12.66 6.04 23.74
N ASP A 157 13.45 5.58 24.70
CA ASP A 157 13.00 5.32 26.08
C ASP A 157 12.53 6.58 26.80
N ASP A 158 13.02 7.75 26.43
CA ASP A 158 12.60 9.02 27.01
C ASP A 158 11.11 9.30 26.77
N LEU A 159 10.51 8.69 25.74
CA LEU A 159 9.07 8.86 25.45
C LEU A 159 8.17 8.31 26.56
N TRP A 160 8.66 7.40 27.41
CA TRP A 160 7.92 6.90 28.56
C TRP A 160 8.08 7.76 29.82
N SER A 161 8.73 8.93 29.72
CA SER A 161 8.80 9.86 30.82
C SER A 161 7.41 10.36 31.20
N PRO A 162 7.08 10.46 32.52
CA PRO A 162 5.85 11.08 32.99
C PRO A 162 5.61 12.49 32.46
N ASP A 163 6.69 13.22 32.10
CA ASP A 163 6.63 14.57 31.57
C ASP A 163 5.90 14.66 30.22
N TYR A 164 5.83 13.55 29.49
CA TYR A 164 5.18 13.48 28.17
C TYR A 164 3.81 12.79 28.21
N LYS A 165 3.31 12.45 29.38
CA LYS A 165 2.03 11.76 29.51
C LYS A 165 0.90 12.52 28.79
N ASN A 166 0.18 11.82 27.91
CA ASN A 166 -0.89 12.36 27.06
C ASN A 166 -0.45 13.48 26.08
N GLN A 167 0.86 13.57 25.76
CA GLN A 167 1.40 14.57 24.86
C GLN A 167 2.18 13.99 23.69
N ILE A 168 2.14 12.68 23.53
CA ILE A 168 2.83 11.95 22.45
C ILE A 168 1.82 11.64 21.36
N MET A 169 2.21 11.93 20.14
CA MET A 169 1.54 11.47 18.93
C MET A 169 2.46 10.50 18.21
N LEU A 170 1.95 9.32 17.89
CA LEU A 170 2.66 8.29 17.13
C LEU A 170 2.13 8.25 15.70
N VAL A 171 2.95 7.75 14.77
CA VAL A 171 2.50 7.44 13.43
C VAL A 171 1.49 6.29 13.47
N ASP A 172 0.52 6.29 12.58
CA ASP A 172 -0.46 5.21 12.44
C ASP A 172 0.14 4.05 11.64
N GLY A 173 1.05 3.32 12.28
CA GLY A 173 1.73 2.17 11.72
C GLY A 173 2.10 1.18 12.81
N ALA A 174 1.54 -0.03 12.75
CA ALA A 174 1.81 -1.07 13.75
C ALA A 174 3.30 -1.40 13.82
N ARG A 175 3.97 -1.44 12.67
CA ARG A 175 5.40 -1.76 12.58
C ARG A 175 6.26 -0.71 13.25
N GLU A 176 5.98 0.55 13.02
CA GLU A 176 6.72 1.68 13.56
C GLU A 176 6.54 1.75 15.09
N VAL A 177 5.30 1.65 15.57
CA VAL A 177 4.98 1.74 17.01
C VAL A 177 5.56 0.57 17.81
N ILE A 178 5.38 -0.65 17.33
CA ILE A 178 5.96 -1.83 17.98
C ILE A 178 7.50 -1.77 17.87
N GLY A 179 8.03 -1.34 16.72
CA GLY A 179 9.45 -1.22 16.47
C GLY A 179 10.15 -0.24 17.41
N LEU A 180 9.57 0.94 17.66
CA LEU A 180 10.15 1.90 18.60
C LEU A 180 10.17 1.35 20.03
N SER A 181 9.15 0.60 20.45
CA SER A 181 9.11 -0.04 21.75
C SER A 181 10.18 -1.14 21.86
N LEU A 182 10.31 -1.99 20.84
CA LEU A 182 11.38 -2.99 20.78
C LEU A 182 12.76 -2.34 20.86
N ASN A 183 12.99 -1.28 20.09
CA ASN A 183 14.27 -0.56 20.09
C ASN A 183 14.59 0.03 21.47
N SER A 184 13.58 0.62 22.16
CA SER A 184 13.76 1.14 23.52
C SER A 184 14.11 0.06 24.55
N LEU A 185 13.79 -1.20 24.27
CA LEU A 185 14.17 -2.37 25.07
C LEU A 185 15.49 -3.02 24.62
N GLY A 186 16.15 -2.47 23.58
CA GLY A 186 17.38 -3.00 23.02
C GLY A 186 17.19 -4.20 22.09
N TYR A 187 15.96 -4.46 21.64
CA TYR A 187 15.67 -5.56 20.72
C TYR A 187 15.65 -5.11 19.26
N SER A 188 15.78 -6.06 18.35
CA SER A 188 15.66 -5.81 16.92
C SER A 188 14.24 -5.45 16.53
N LEU A 189 14.05 -4.41 15.69
CA LEU A 189 12.76 -4.07 15.08
C LEU A 189 12.20 -5.21 14.22
N ASN A 190 13.05 -6.14 13.79
CA ASN A 190 12.70 -7.27 12.94
C ASN A 190 12.58 -8.59 13.72
N THR A 191 12.53 -8.53 15.06
CA THR A 191 12.41 -9.74 15.86
C THR A 191 11.13 -10.51 15.56
N LYS A 192 11.25 -11.85 15.60
CA LYS A 192 10.11 -12.78 15.56
C LYS A 192 9.96 -13.52 16.89
N ASN A 193 10.75 -13.13 17.89
CA ASN A 193 10.70 -13.73 19.21
C ASN A 193 9.46 -13.22 19.97
N MET A 194 8.54 -14.15 20.26
CA MET A 194 7.29 -13.82 20.94
C MET A 194 7.47 -13.25 22.35
N THR A 195 8.55 -13.59 23.03
CA THR A 195 8.85 -13.02 24.36
C THR A 195 9.22 -11.55 24.25
N GLU A 196 10.06 -11.18 23.29
CA GLU A 196 10.43 -9.79 23.04
C GLU A 196 9.23 -8.95 22.58
N LEU A 197 8.36 -9.51 21.72
CA LEU A 197 7.13 -8.86 21.28
C LEU A 197 6.16 -8.62 22.44
N ARG A 198 6.01 -9.56 23.37
CA ARG A 198 5.18 -9.38 24.58
C ARG A 198 5.76 -8.33 25.53
N LEU A 199 7.07 -8.24 25.65
CA LEU A 199 7.72 -7.19 26.44
C LEU A 199 7.48 -5.80 25.82
N ALA A 200 7.54 -5.71 24.49
CA ALA A 200 7.22 -4.48 23.77
C ALA A 200 5.74 -4.08 23.95
N GLU A 201 4.81 -5.04 23.89
CA GLU A 201 3.38 -4.83 24.15
C GLU A 201 3.17 -4.31 25.58
N THR A 202 3.79 -4.96 26.58
CA THR A 202 3.70 -4.54 27.99
C THR A 202 4.20 -3.10 28.15
N LYS A 203 5.31 -2.75 27.51
CA LYS A 203 5.88 -1.40 27.56
C LYS A 203 4.97 -0.38 26.88
N LEU A 204 4.34 -0.71 25.77
CA LEU A 204 3.42 0.20 25.08
C LEU A 204 2.16 0.49 25.90
N ASN A 205 1.76 -0.42 26.77
CA ASN A 205 0.58 -0.30 27.64
C ASN A 205 0.89 0.34 29.01
N SER A 206 2.12 0.73 29.28
CA SER A 206 2.52 1.36 30.54
C SER A 206 2.47 2.89 30.45
#